data_4a5289cebda0110865b21d151421e483
#
_entry.id   4a5289cebda0110865b21d151421e483
#
_cell.length_a   1.000
_cell.length_b   1.000
_cell.length_c   1.000
_cell.angle_alpha   90.00
_cell.angle_beta   90.00
_cell.angle_gamma   90.00
#
_symmetry.space_group_name_H-M   'P 1'
#
loop_
_entity.id
_entity.type
_entity.pdbx_description
1 polymer ?
#
loop_
_entity_poly.entity_id
_entity_poly.type
_entity_poly.pdbx_seq_one_letter_code
_entity_poly.pdbx_strand_id
1 'polypeptide(L)'
;MFFWWVDLRLLFAIFLLCFCSVYSINAKTLLINNVEIWNSLLKISVANKVSEDCESIDARKIKGLMALLEVKNVARNLGYTSDEIGEFVNSEENRERLSKHTDEFFKDNGVNMENSNAICEFGMNEINEKTPIGSLLRIEN
;
A
#
# COMPACT_ATOMS: atom_id res chain seq x y z
N MET A 1 -6.78 -6.50 67.21
CA MET A 1 -6.68 -5.22 66.47
C MET A 1 -5.48 -5.13 65.51
N PHE A 2 -4.77 -6.27 65.26
CA PHE A 2 -3.59 -6.29 64.35
C PHE A 2 -3.85 -6.89 62.98
N PHE A 3 -4.99 -7.51 62.77
CA PHE A 3 -5.27 -8.24 61.50
C PHE A 3 -5.79 -7.33 60.37
N TRP A 4 -6.31 -6.15 60.66
CA TRP A 4 -6.92 -5.28 59.62
C TRP A 4 -5.90 -4.43 58.86
N TRP A 5 -4.71 -4.24 59.37
CA TRP A 5 -3.68 -3.42 58.73
C TRP A 5 -2.88 -4.18 57.65
N VAL A 6 -2.85 -5.49 57.72
CA VAL A 6 -2.14 -6.36 56.77
C VAL A 6 -2.94 -6.46 55.47
N ASP A 7 -4.28 -6.54 55.57
CA ASP A 7 -5.12 -6.68 54.39
C ASP A 7 -5.15 -5.42 53.52
N LEU A 8 -5.06 -4.24 54.08
CA LEU A 8 -5.07 -2.98 53.33
C LEU A 8 -3.78 -2.77 52.55
N ARG A 9 -2.64 -3.23 53.04
CA ARG A 9 -1.36 -3.19 52.35
C ARG A 9 -1.29 -4.22 51.23
N LEU A 10 -1.88 -5.37 51.41
CA LEU A 10 -1.98 -6.43 50.42
C LEU A 10 -2.92 -6.00 49.25
N LEU A 11 -4.05 -5.40 49.55
CA LEU A 11 -5.00 -4.86 48.58
C LEU A 11 -4.36 -3.71 47.75
N PHE A 12 -3.56 -2.84 48.38
CA PHE A 12 -2.83 -1.79 47.67
C PHE A 12 -1.74 -2.33 46.73
N ALA A 13 -1.03 -3.40 47.13
CA ALA A 13 -0.04 -4.04 46.32
C ALA A 13 -0.66 -4.78 45.12
N ILE A 14 -1.82 -5.42 45.30
CA ILE A 14 -2.58 -6.07 44.22
C ILE A 14 -3.14 -5.04 43.23
N PHE A 15 -3.61 -3.88 43.72
CA PHE A 15 -4.11 -2.80 42.90
C PHE A 15 -3.02 -2.15 42.03
N LEU A 16 -1.78 -2.04 42.57
CA LEU A 16 -0.62 -1.53 41.80
C LEU A 16 -0.16 -2.51 40.73
N LEU A 17 -0.30 -3.82 40.94
CA LEU A 17 0.07 -4.86 39.97
C LEU A 17 -0.93 -4.97 38.82
N CYS A 18 -2.21 -4.63 39.03
CA CYS A 18 -3.22 -4.62 37.96
C CYS A 18 -3.10 -3.42 37.01
N PHE A 19 -2.43 -2.33 37.40
CA PHE A 19 -2.28 -1.14 36.56
C PHE A 19 -1.20 -1.27 35.45
N CYS A 20 -0.38 -2.31 35.48
CA CYS A 20 0.70 -2.53 34.49
C CYS A 20 0.28 -3.28 33.22
N SER A 21 -0.99 -3.63 33.01
CA SER A 21 -1.38 -4.60 31.98
C SER A 21 -2.11 -4.01 30.76
N VAL A 22 -2.13 -2.71 30.54
CA VAL A 22 -2.79 -2.12 29.36
C VAL A 22 -1.82 -1.32 28.47
N TYR A 23 -0.61 -1.81 28.27
CA TYR A 23 0.11 -1.41 27.08
C TYR A 23 -0.40 -2.28 25.93
N SER A 24 -1.44 -1.82 25.25
CA SER A 24 -1.79 -2.33 23.92
C SER A 24 -0.58 -2.05 23.02
N ILE A 25 0.27 -3.05 22.86
CA ILE A 25 1.26 -3.05 21.79
C ILE A 25 0.41 -3.16 20.52
N ASN A 26 0.12 -2.02 19.90
CA ASN A 26 -0.36 -1.99 18.54
C ASN A 26 0.76 -2.62 17.69
N ALA A 27 0.64 -3.92 17.42
CA ALA A 27 1.52 -4.59 16.49
C ALA A 27 1.32 -3.91 15.14
N LYS A 28 2.28 -3.07 14.75
CA LYS A 28 2.31 -2.40 13.46
C LYS A 28 2.27 -3.47 12.37
N THR A 29 1.25 -3.42 11.54
CA THR A 29 1.10 -4.32 10.40
C THR A 29 2.34 -4.18 9.50
N LEU A 30 2.86 -5.30 8.96
CA LEU A 30 3.92 -5.23 7.95
C LEU A 30 3.43 -4.40 6.76
N LEU A 31 4.31 -3.58 6.18
CA LEU A 31 4.00 -2.65 5.10
C LEU A 31 3.39 -3.38 3.89
N ILE A 32 3.85 -4.61 3.62
CA ILE A 32 3.32 -5.48 2.57
C ILE A 32 1.85 -5.88 2.76
N ASN A 33 1.33 -5.84 3.99
CA ASN A 33 -0.04 -6.19 4.32
C ASN A 33 -0.94 -4.94 4.45
N ASN A 34 -0.40 -3.75 4.21
CA ASN A 34 -1.19 -2.52 4.25
C ASN A 34 -1.94 -2.34 2.93
N VAL A 35 -3.27 -2.52 2.99
CA VAL A 35 -4.16 -2.53 1.81
C VAL A 35 -4.14 -1.18 1.08
N GLU A 36 -4.07 -0.06 1.79
CA GLU A 36 -4.07 1.28 1.19
C GLU A 36 -2.80 1.53 0.37
N ILE A 37 -1.65 1.21 0.96
CA ILE A 37 -0.35 1.32 0.30
C ILE A 37 -0.31 0.40 -0.92
N TRP A 38 -0.74 -0.86 -0.74
CA TRP A 38 -0.72 -1.86 -1.79
C TRP A 38 -1.60 -1.50 -2.98
N ASN A 39 -2.83 -1.05 -2.72
CA ASN A 39 -3.75 -0.59 -3.77
C ASN A 39 -3.22 0.64 -4.52
N SER A 40 -2.52 1.53 -3.84
CA SER A 40 -1.92 2.70 -4.48
C SER A 40 -0.76 2.31 -5.38
N LEU A 41 0.11 1.38 -4.94
CA LEU A 41 1.19 0.83 -5.76
C LEU A 41 0.66 0.05 -6.96
N LEU A 42 -0.41 -0.72 -6.79
CA LEU A 42 -1.05 -1.47 -7.88
C LEU A 42 -1.53 -0.54 -9.00
N LYS A 43 -2.21 0.57 -8.68
CA LYS A 43 -2.65 1.57 -9.67
C LYS A 43 -1.48 2.15 -10.46
N ILE A 44 -0.36 2.44 -9.79
CA ILE A 44 0.85 2.96 -10.44
C ILE A 44 1.46 1.88 -11.35
N SER A 45 1.51 0.63 -10.88
CA SER A 45 2.04 -0.49 -11.64
C SER A 45 1.20 -0.79 -12.89
N VAL A 46 -0.14 -0.77 -12.76
CA VAL A 46 -1.06 -0.94 -13.90
C VAL A 46 -0.86 0.17 -14.94
N ALA A 47 -0.77 1.43 -14.50
CA ALA A 47 -0.52 2.54 -15.43
C ALA A 47 0.83 2.42 -16.14
N ASN A 48 1.87 1.97 -15.43
CA ASN A 48 3.18 1.73 -16.02
C ASN A 48 3.12 0.62 -17.07
N LYS A 49 2.45 -0.49 -16.76
CA LYS A 49 2.27 -1.63 -17.68
C LYS A 49 1.51 -1.24 -18.95
N VAL A 50 0.46 -0.42 -18.84
CA VAL A 50 -0.24 0.14 -20.01
C VAL A 50 0.73 0.94 -20.88
N SER A 51 1.53 1.81 -20.28
CA SER A 51 2.51 2.64 -21.00
C SER A 51 3.64 1.82 -21.65
N GLU A 52 4.00 0.66 -21.10
CA GLU A 52 5.01 -0.22 -21.65
C GLU A 52 4.48 -1.03 -22.85
N ASP A 53 3.23 -1.46 -22.80
CA ASP A 53 2.65 -2.40 -23.77
C ASP A 53 1.77 -1.72 -24.83
N CYS A 54 1.50 -0.41 -24.69
CA CYS A 54 0.69 0.38 -25.63
C CYS A 54 1.47 1.59 -26.14
N GLU A 55 1.90 1.56 -27.40
CA GLU A 55 2.70 2.62 -28.04
C GLU A 55 1.98 3.98 -28.12
N SER A 56 0.65 3.98 -28.11
CA SER A 56 -0.14 5.22 -28.21
C SER A 56 -0.45 5.89 -26.86
N ILE A 57 0.02 5.30 -25.75
CA ILE A 57 -0.22 5.80 -24.40
C ILE A 57 1.08 5.91 -23.61
N ASP A 58 1.36 7.10 -23.13
CA ASP A 58 2.48 7.39 -22.26
C ASP A 58 2.10 7.46 -20.77
N ALA A 59 3.01 7.05 -19.88
CA ALA A 59 2.90 7.36 -18.47
C ALA A 59 3.24 8.84 -18.20
N ARG A 60 2.44 9.50 -17.39
CA ARG A 60 2.71 10.86 -16.89
C ARG A 60 3.75 10.80 -15.77
N LYS A 61 5.04 10.73 -16.13
CA LYS A 61 6.17 10.47 -15.23
C LYS A 61 6.15 11.35 -13.97
N ILE A 62 5.87 12.65 -14.11
CA ILE A 62 5.81 13.58 -12.96
C ILE A 62 4.64 13.20 -12.03
N LYS A 63 3.47 12.88 -12.59
CA LYS A 63 2.32 12.44 -11.77
C LYS A 63 2.59 11.10 -11.09
N GLY A 64 3.21 10.16 -11.79
CA GLY A 64 3.64 8.88 -11.21
C GLY A 64 4.60 9.07 -10.04
N LEU A 65 5.59 9.97 -10.19
CA LEU A 65 6.50 10.30 -9.10
C LEU A 65 5.76 10.93 -7.90
N MET A 66 4.84 11.85 -8.16
CA MET A 66 4.02 12.46 -7.09
C MET A 66 3.17 11.41 -6.37
N ALA A 67 2.58 10.47 -7.11
CA ALA A 67 1.81 9.37 -6.52
C ALA A 67 2.68 8.47 -5.64
N LEU A 68 3.92 8.16 -6.05
CA LEU A 68 4.87 7.41 -5.22
C LEU A 68 5.28 8.18 -3.95
N LEU A 69 5.48 9.49 -4.06
CA LEU A 69 5.77 10.33 -2.88
C LEU A 69 4.59 10.37 -1.91
N GLU A 70 3.35 10.37 -2.42
CA GLU A 70 2.14 10.28 -1.59
C GLU A 70 2.08 8.93 -0.85
N VAL A 71 2.31 7.81 -1.54
CA VAL A 71 2.41 6.49 -0.90
C VAL A 71 3.46 6.48 0.22
N LYS A 72 4.62 7.08 -0.02
CA LYS A 72 5.67 7.23 1.00
C LYS A 72 5.20 8.07 2.20
N ASN A 73 4.46 9.15 1.96
CA ASN A 73 3.93 9.99 3.03
C ASN A 73 2.87 9.25 3.84
N VAL A 74 1.97 8.50 3.19
CA VAL A 74 0.99 7.62 3.85
C VAL A 74 1.72 6.61 4.74
N ALA A 75 2.74 5.93 4.22
CA ALA A 75 3.53 4.98 5.01
C ALA A 75 4.16 5.65 6.26
N ARG A 76 4.73 6.85 6.10
CA ARG A 76 5.30 7.60 7.24
C ARG A 76 4.24 7.98 8.28
N ASN A 77 3.08 8.43 7.84
CA ASN A 77 1.95 8.80 8.73
C ASN A 77 1.42 7.58 9.51
N LEU A 78 1.54 6.39 8.93
CA LEU A 78 1.25 5.11 9.59
C LEU A 78 2.38 4.64 10.53
N GLY A 79 3.46 5.44 10.65
CA GLY A 79 4.56 5.19 11.59
C GLY A 79 5.67 4.30 11.04
N TYR A 80 5.74 4.04 9.71
CA TYR A 80 6.86 3.31 9.11
C TYR A 80 8.09 4.21 9.00
N THR A 81 9.25 3.67 9.35
CA THR A 81 10.54 4.36 9.23
C THR A 81 11.01 4.43 7.78
N SER A 82 11.98 5.29 7.50
CA SER A 82 12.58 5.38 6.17
C SER A 82 13.28 4.08 5.76
N ASP A 83 13.87 3.37 6.72
CA ASP A 83 14.56 2.10 6.48
C ASP A 83 13.57 0.99 6.13
N GLU A 84 12.47 0.85 6.87
CA GLU A 84 11.39 -0.10 6.55
C GLU A 84 10.77 0.16 5.16
N ILE A 85 10.58 1.43 4.80
CA ILE A 85 10.09 1.80 3.47
C ILE A 85 11.14 1.45 2.41
N GLY A 86 12.41 1.71 2.69
CA GLY A 86 13.52 1.40 1.80
C GLY A 86 13.67 -0.10 1.56
N GLU A 87 13.62 -0.91 2.60
CA GLU A 87 13.64 -2.38 2.51
C GLU A 87 12.45 -2.90 1.69
N PHE A 88 11.25 -2.37 1.93
CA PHE A 88 10.05 -2.75 1.18
C PHE A 88 10.20 -2.47 -0.32
N VAL A 89 10.67 -1.27 -0.70
CA VAL A 89 10.82 -0.86 -2.11
C VAL A 89 11.93 -1.62 -2.81
N ASN A 90 13.02 -1.97 -2.09
CA ASN A 90 14.17 -2.68 -2.65
C ASN A 90 14.00 -4.20 -2.66
N SER A 91 12.94 -4.74 -2.03
CA SER A 91 12.67 -6.18 -2.00
C SER A 91 12.26 -6.69 -3.39
N GLU A 92 13.01 -7.66 -3.91
CA GLU A 92 12.68 -8.35 -5.17
C GLU A 92 11.35 -9.09 -5.04
N GLU A 93 11.14 -9.78 -3.91
CA GLU A 93 9.89 -10.49 -3.62
C GLU A 93 8.67 -9.56 -3.70
N ASN A 94 8.78 -8.33 -3.16
CA ASN A 94 7.69 -7.37 -3.22
C ASN A 94 7.42 -6.89 -4.64
N ARG A 95 8.48 -6.73 -5.46
CA ARG A 95 8.35 -6.35 -6.87
C ARG A 95 7.68 -7.46 -7.68
N GLU A 96 8.11 -8.71 -7.51
CA GLU A 96 7.48 -9.87 -8.16
C GLU A 96 6.02 -10.02 -7.75
N ARG A 97 5.73 -9.85 -6.46
CA ARG A 97 4.35 -9.88 -5.96
C ARG A 97 3.50 -8.78 -6.58
N LEU A 98 4.02 -7.55 -6.69
CA LEU A 98 3.31 -6.44 -7.32
C LEU A 98 3.06 -6.71 -8.80
N SER A 99 4.05 -7.22 -9.53
CA SER A 99 3.92 -7.63 -10.92
C SER A 99 2.80 -8.67 -11.09
N LYS A 100 2.81 -9.72 -10.28
CA LYS A 100 1.77 -10.76 -10.31
C LYS A 100 0.37 -10.19 -10.05
N HIS A 101 0.22 -9.31 -9.06
CA HIS A 101 -1.07 -8.64 -8.79
C HIS A 101 -1.50 -7.72 -9.93
N THR A 102 -0.55 -7.11 -10.64
CA THR A 102 -0.83 -6.31 -11.85
C THR A 102 -1.40 -7.20 -12.96
N ASP A 103 -0.82 -8.37 -13.17
CA ASP A 103 -1.30 -9.33 -14.15
C ASP A 103 -2.69 -9.88 -13.78
N GLU A 104 -2.90 -10.21 -12.50
CA GLU A 104 -4.20 -10.61 -11.96
C GLU A 104 -5.25 -9.51 -12.16
N PHE A 105 -4.89 -8.24 -11.91
CA PHE A 105 -5.77 -7.10 -12.13
C PHE A 105 -6.26 -7.00 -13.59
N PHE A 106 -5.38 -7.13 -14.57
CA PHE A 106 -5.75 -7.12 -15.98
C PHE A 106 -6.69 -8.29 -16.31
N LYS A 107 -6.36 -9.49 -15.85
CA LYS A 107 -7.18 -10.69 -16.04
C LYS A 107 -8.58 -10.53 -15.45
N ASP A 108 -8.69 -9.99 -14.24
CA ASP A 108 -9.97 -9.78 -13.54
C ASP A 108 -10.83 -8.71 -14.25
N ASN A 109 -10.19 -7.78 -14.95
CA ASN A 109 -10.84 -6.79 -15.81
C ASN A 109 -11.07 -7.27 -17.25
N GLY A 110 -10.82 -8.55 -17.55
CA GLY A 110 -11.07 -9.15 -18.86
C GLY A 110 -10.10 -8.71 -19.95
N VAL A 111 -8.95 -8.14 -19.57
CA VAL A 111 -7.93 -7.66 -20.53
C VAL A 111 -6.98 -8.81 -20.87
N ASN A 112 -6.89 -9.14 -22.16
CA ASN A 112 -5.91 -10.10 -22.66
C ASN A 112 -4.54 -9.41 -22.79
N MET A 113 -3.61 -9.73 -21.89
CA MET A 113 -2.28 -9.12 -21.85
C MET A 113 -1.34 -9.55 -23.01
N GLU A 114 -1.66 -10.62 -23.73
CA GLU A 114 -0.93 -11.02 -24.94
C GLU A 114 -1.33 -10.17 -26.17
N ASN A 115 -2.38 -9.35 -26.03
CA ASN A 115 -2.92 -8.50 -27.08
C ASN A 115 -2.72 -7.02 -26.72
N SER A 116 -1.71 -6.37 -27.31
CA SER A 116 -1.43 -4.94 -27.10
C SER A 116 -2.64 -4.05 -27.39
N ASN A 117 -3.50 -4.40 -28.37
CA ASN A 117 -4.70 -3.61 -28.63
C ASN A 117 -5.69 -3.65 -27.47
N ALA A 118 -5.82 -4.79 -26.78
CA ALA A 118 -6.69 -4.88 -25.60
C ALA A 118 -6.16 -4.04 -24.45
N ILE A 119 -4.83 -3.98 -24.26
CA ILE A 119 -4.18 -3.14 -23.25
C ILE A 119 -4.36 -1.66 -23.61
N CYS A 120 -4.21 -1.30 -24.89
CA CYS A 120 -4.45 0.07 -25.36
C CYS A 120 -5.91 0.50 -25.16
N GLU A 121 -6.88 -0.36 -25.49
CA GLU A 121 -8.29 -0.10 -25.28
C GLU A 121 -8.62 0.12 -23.79
N PHE A 122 -8.09 -0.75 -22.93
CA PHE A 122 -8.20 -0.59 -21.48
C PHE A 122 -7.63 0.78 -21.04
N GLY A 123 -6.41 1.11 -21.45
CA GLY A 123 -5.76 2.37 -21.09
C GLY A 123 -6.51 3.60 -21.59
N MET A 124 -7.07 3.56 -22.80
CA MET A 124 -7.92 4.62 -23.36
C MET A 124 -9.21 4.81 -22.56
N ASN A 125 -9.84 3.71 -22.15
CA ASN A 125 -11.04 3.76 -21.30
C ASN A 125 -10.72 4.39 -19.94
N GLU A 126 -9.62 3.99 -19.29
CA GLU A 126 -9.16 4.59 -18.04
C GLU A 126 -8.93 6.11 -18.17
N ILE A 127 -8.31 6.57 -19.27
CA ILE A 127 -8.09 7.99 -19.55
C ILE A 127 -9.44 8.73 -19.73
N ASN A 128 -10.35 8.17 -20.52
CA ASN A 128 -11.64 8.78 -20.84
C ASN A 128 -12.54 8.90 -19.61
N GLU A 129 -12.53 7.89 -18.76
CA GLU A 129 -13.29 7.84 -17.50
C GLU A 129 -12.63 8.65 -16.38
N LYS A 130 -11.42 9.14 -16.61
CA LYS A 130 -10.62 9.92 -15.62
C LYS A 130 -10.41 9.17 -14.31
N THR A 131 -10.23 7.88 -14.39
CA THR A 131 -9.97 7.04 -13.21
C THR A 131 -8.64 7.41 -12.54
N PRO A 132 -8.36 6.92 -11.33
CA PRO A 132 -7.05 7.08 -10.71
C PRO A 132 -5.90 6.53 -11.59
N ILE A 133 -6.10 5.40 -12.30
CA ILE A 133 -5.12 4.84 -13.24
C ILE A 133 -5.00 5.77 -14.46
N GLY A 134 -6.11 6.14 -15.09
CA GLY A 134 -6.12 7.03 -16.26
C GLY A 134 -5.52 8.41 -15.98
N SER A 135 -5.61 8.89 -14.74
CA SER A 135 -4.96 10.15 -14.34
C SER A 135 -3.43 10.12 -14.45
N LEU A 136 -2.83 8.92 -14.39
CA LEU A 136 -1.39 8.66 -14.53
C LEU A 136 -0.97 8.46 -15.99
N LEU A 137 -1.91 8.40 -16.92
CA LEU A 137 -1.71 8.16 -18.35
C LEU A 137 -2.01 9.40 -19.18
N ARG A 138 -1.47 9.43 -20.39
CA ARG A 138 -1.79 10.42 -21.44
C ARG A 138 -1.68 9.76 -22.81
N ILE A 139 -2.44 10.25 -23.78
CA ILE A 139 -2.26 9.85 -25.18
C ILE A 139 -0.93 10.45 -25.67
N GLU A 140 -0.14 9.64 -26.36
CA GLU A 140 1.07 10.11 -27.02
C GLU A 140 0.68 10.99 -28.22
N ASN A 141 1.32 12.15 -28.34
CA ASN A 141 1.09 13.11 -29.45
C ASN A 141 2.23 13.04 -30.47
#